data_a1843474d5df0f92979e68dc83c82fc8
#
_entry.id   a1843474d5df0f92979e68dc83c82fc8
#
_cell.length_a   1.000
_cell.length_b   1.000
_cell.length_c   1.000
_cell.angle_alpha   90.00
_cell.angle_beta   90.00
_cell.angle_gamma   90.00
#
_symmetry.space_group_name_H-M   'P 1'
#
loop_
_entity.id
_entity.type
_entity.pdbx_description
1 polymer ?
#
loop_
_entity_poly.entity_id
_entity_poly.type
_entity_poly.pdbx_seq_one_letter_code
_entity_poly.pdbx_strand_id
1 'polypeptide(L)' 'MRFNFEIERETDGRWIAEIPEVPGAMAYGSSEEEAKAKAYALSLYAIADDVEKSKDIPESISILTVSA' A
#
# COMPACT_ATOMS: atom_id res chain seq x y z
N MET A 1 11.21 -0.99 -4.67
CA MET A 1 10.11 -0.01 -4.72
C MET A 1 9.95 0.64 -3.36
N ARG A 2 9.82 1.94 -3.34
CA ARG A 2 9.63 2.66 -2.08
C ARG A 2 8.23 3.27 -2.09
N PHE A 3 7.50 3.05 -1.01
CA PHE A 3 6.18 3.62 -0.86
C PHE A 3 6.23 4.83 0.05
N ASN A 4 5.49 5.85 -0.33
CA ASN A 4 5.29 7.03 0.50
C ASN A 4 3.82 7.08 0.87
N PHE A 5 3.53 7.51 2.10
CA PHE A 5 2.16 7.73 2.51
C PHE A 5 1.84 9.21 2.41
N GLU A 6 0.67 9.51 1.88
CA GLU A 6 0.05 10.82 2.01
C GLU A 6 -1.08 10.66 3.00
N ILE A 7 -1.02 11.42 4.09
CA ILE A 7 -1.94 11.27 5.22
C ILE A 7 -2.66 12.59 5.42
N GLU A 8 -3.96 12.53 5.59
CA GLU A 8 -4.76 13.71 5.84
C GLU A 8 -5.88 13.37 6.81
N ARG A 9 -6.22 14.33 7.67
CA ARG A 9 -7.35 14.16 8.56
C ARG A 9 -8.55 14.87 7.97
N GLU A 10 -9.65 14.15 7.85
CA GLU A 10 -10.89 14.71 7.33
C GLU A 10 -11.59 15.55 8.39
N THR A 11 -12.49 16.42 7.95
CA THR A 11 -13.22 17.31 8.85
C THR A 11 -14.12 16.56 9.83
N ASP A 12 -14.54 15.34 9.47
CA ASP A 12 -15.37 14.51 10.36
C ASP A 12 -14.54 13.68 11.33
N GLY A 13 -13.22 13.86 11.34
CA GLY A 13 -12.34 13.19 12.28
C GLY A 13 -11.73 11.90 11.76
N ARG A 14 -12.17 11.41 10.61
CA ARG A 14 -11.55 10.23 10.01
C ARG A 14 -10.18 10.60 9.44
N TRP A 15 -9.33 9.60 9.32
CA TRP A 15 -8.05 9.73 8.66
C TRP A 15 -8.11 9.06 7.30
N ILE A 16 -7.41 9.63 6.34
CA ILE A 16 -7.26 9.02 5.03
C ILE A 16 -5.76 8.85 4.76
N ALA A 17 -5.40 7.69 4.24
CA ALA A 17 -4.02 7.42 3.82
C ALA A 17 -4.04 6.94 2.39
N GLU A 18 -3.07 7.39 1.63
CA GLU A 18 -2.92 7.00 0.24
C GLU A 18 -1.46 6.68 -0.04
N ILE A 19 -1.22 5.71 -0.91
CA ILE A 19 0.10 5.41 -1.43
C ILE A 19 0.05 5.77 -2.91
N PRO A 20 0.53 6.96 -3.29
CA PRO A 20 0.38 7.45 -4.67
C PRO A 20 1.04 6.56 -5.71
N GLU A 21 2.09 5.85 -5.32
CA GLU A 21 2.81 4.95 -6.22
C GLU A 21 1.97 3.75 -6.65
N VAL A 22 0.90 3.46 -5.92
CA VAL A 22 0.04 2.31 -6.21
C VAL A 22 -1.38 2.79 -6.42
N PRO A 23 -1.86 2.86 -7.67
CA PRO A 23 -3.22 3.32 -7.94
C PRO A 23 -4.26 2.50 -7.17
N GLY A 24 -5.17 3.22 -6.52
CA GLY A 24 -6.24 2.58 -5.74
C GLY A 24 -5.87 2.25 -4.30
N ALA A 25 -4.62 2.43 -3.90
CA ALA A 25 -4.19 2.16 -2.53
C ALA A 25 -4.51 3.34 -1.63
N MET A 26 -5.78 3.51 -1.32
CA MET A 26 -6.29 4.58 -0.47
C MET A 26 -7.32 4.00 0.48
N ALA A 27 -7.26 4.41 1.74
CA ALA A 27 -8.18 3.89 2.75
C ALA A 27 -8.44 4.91 3.84
N TYR A 28 -9.59 4.79 4.46
CA TYR A 28 -9.95 5.57 5.63
C TYR A 28 -9.75 4.75 6.88
N GLY A 29 -9.52 5.42 8.00
CA GLY A 29 -9.45 4.79 9.30
C GLY A 29 -9.85 5.75 10.39
N SER A 30 -10.13 5.21 11.56
CA SER A 30 -10.44 6.03 12.75
C SER A 30 -9.16 6.59 13.38
N SER A 31 -8.01 6.06 12.99
CA SER A 31 -6.70 6.56 13.42
C SER A 31 -5.77 6.61 12.22
N GLU A 32 -4.66 7.33 12.36
CA GLU A 32 -3.64 7.40 11.34
C GLU A 32 -3.08 6.01 11.06
N GLU A 33 -2.77 5.25 12.12
CA GLU A 33 -2.22 3.92 11.99
C GLU A 33 -3.17 2.97 11.26
N GLU A 34 -4.46 3.07 11.56
CA GLU A 34 -5.45 2.23 10.89
C GLU A 34 -5.52 2.55 9.40
N ALA A 35 -5.59 3.84 9.06
CA ALA A 35 -5.65 4.25 7.66
C ALA A 35 -4.41 3.78 6.89
N LYS A 36 -3.23 3.94 7.49
CA LYS A 36 -1.97 3.52 6.88
C LYS A 36 -1.93 2.01 6.67
N ALA A 37 -2.33 1.25 7.69
CA ALA A 37 -2.32 -0.21 7.58
C ALA A 37 -3.24 -0.69 6.47
N LYS A 38 -4.43 -0.11 6.38
CA LYS A 38 -5.38 -0.47 5.34
C LYS A 38 -4.89 -0.10 3.95
N ALA A 39 -4.32 1.09 3.79
CA ALA A 39 -3.77 1.50 2.50
C ALA A 39 -2.61 0.62 2.09
N TYR A 40 -1.76 0.26 3.04
CA TYR A 40 -0.64 -0.62 2.77
C TYR A 40 -1.10 -2.01 2.36
N ALA A 41 -2.10 -2.55 3.05
CA ALA A 41 -2.68 -3.85 2.66
C ALA A 41 -3.21 -3.82 1.23
N LEU A 42 -3.91 -2.74 0.86
CA LEU A 42 -4.41 -2.57 -0.50
C LEU A 42 -3.26 -2.55 -1.51
N SER A 43 -2.14 -1.90 -1.17
CA SER A 43 -0.99 -1.87 -2.06
C SER A 43 -0.40 -3.26 -2.27
N LEU A 44 -0.37 -4.07 -1.23
CA LEU A 44 0.15 -5.43 -1.33
C LEU A 44 -0.76 -6.31 -2.19
N TYR A 45 -2.08 -6.14 -2.08
CA TYR A 45 -3.01 -6.85 -2.94
C TYR A 45 -2.81 -6.45 -4.41
N ALA A 46 -2.63 -5.16 -4.67
CA ALA A 46 -2.41 -4.69 -6.04
C ALA A 46 -1.12 -5.25 -6.61
N ILE A 47 -0.05 -5.26 -5.82
CA ILE A 47 1.23 -5.82 -6.24
C ILE A 47 1.10 -7.32 -6.50
N ALA A 48 0.41 -8.03 -5.61
CA ALA A 48 0.20 -9.45 -5.78
C ALA A 48 -0.54 -9.75 -7.08
N ASP A 49 -1.57 -8.97 -7.38
CA ASP A 49 -2.33 -9.12 -8.61
C ASP A 49 -1.46 -8.88 -9.84
N ASP A 50 -0.65 -7.83 -9.81
CA ASP A 50 0.26 -7.51 -10.91
C ASP A 50 1.29 -8.62 -11.13
N VAL A 51 1.87 -9.13 -10.06
CA VAL A 51 2.86 -10.20 -10.15
C VAL A 51 2.22 -11.45 -10.76
N GLU A 52 1.01 -11.77 -10.33
CA GLU A 52 0.32 -12.95 -10.84
C GLU A 52 0.01 -12.83 -12.34
N LYS A 53 -0.39 -11.63 -12.77
CA LYS A 53 -0.76 -11.39 -14.17
C LYS A 53 0.44 -11.25 -15.08
N SER A 54 1.45 -10.49 -14.66
CA SER A 54 2.64 -10.23 -15.48
C SER A 54 3.72 -11.29 -15.31
N LYS A 55 3.70 -11.99 -14.18
CA LYS A 55 4.74 -12.93 -13.78
C LYS A 55 6.09 -12.28 -13.57
N ASP A 56 6.08 -10.97 -13.34
CA ASP A 56 7.28 -10.22 -13.00
C ASP A 56 7.31 -9.98 -11.51
N ILE A 57 8.49 -10.12 -10.91
CA ILE A 57 8.66 -9.88 -9.48
C ILE A 57 9.18 -8.46 -9.29
N PRO A 58 8.44 -7.59 -8.58
CA PRO A 58 8.93 -6.23 -8.32
C PRO A 58 10.25 -6.26 -7.57
N GLU A 59 11.13 -5.35 -7.91
CA GLU A 59 12.46 -5.27 -7.33
C GLU A 59 12.43 -5.19 -5.80
N SER A 60 11.45 -4.48 -5.27
CA SER A 60 11.30 -4.33 -3.82
C SER A 60 11.03 -5.64 -3.08
N ILE A 61 10.58 -6.66 -3.79
CA ILE A 61 10.22 -7.95 -3.18
C ILE A 61 11.29 -9.00 -3.45
N SER A 62 12.13 -8.79 -4.45
CA SER A 62 13.13 -9.78 -4.85
C SER A 62 14.06 -10.18 -3.71
N ILE A 63 14.27 -9.31 -2.75
CA ILE A 63 15.10 -9.59 -1.57
C ILE A 63 14.54 -10.76 -0.77
N LEU A 64 13.23 -10.93 -0.75
CA LEU A 64 12.60 -11.95 0.06
C LEU A 64 12.86 -13.36 -0.45
N THR A 65 13.28 -13.50 -1.69
CA THR A 65 13.55 -14.80 -2.28
C THR A 65 14.98 -15.26 -2.06
N VAL A 66 15.87 -14.36 -1.65
CA VAL A 66 17.29 -14.65 -1.52
C VAL A 66 17.58 -15.60 -0.37
N SER A 67 16.78 -15.51 0.69
CA SER A 67 16.98 -16.33 1.88
C SER A 67 16.47 -17.76 1.74
N ALA A 68 15.79 -18.03 0.65
CA ALA A 68 15.31 -19.39 0.42
C ALA A 68 16.45 -20.30 -0.04
#